data_ae903925261f2eb0903de8d5d46aa211
#
_entry.id   ae903925261f2eb0903de8d5d46aa211
#
_cell.length_a   1.000
_cell.length_b   1.000
_cell.length_c   1.000
_cell.angle_alpha   90.00
_cell.angle_beta   90.00
_cell.angle_gamma   90.00
#
_symmetry.space_group_name_H-M   'P 1'
#
loop_
_entity.id
_entity.type
_entity.pdbx_description
1 polymer ?
#
loop_
_entity_poly.entity_id
_entity_poly.type
_entity_poly.pdbx_seq_one_letter_code
_entity_poly.pdbx_strand_id
1 'polypeptide(L)'
;EKERLIKEKKIKRDKNASIIYRGEDNSYYEKILATGEVKCIDEEVPFEIPKGWEWCRLGEISTYAQTKRKINASKADTQLWGLDLEDIEKGGKLLNIKTVGERKAIGDKTVFNRGDILYSKLRPYLLKILIAPEGGICTPEIIPFTCYSNICKDYIVSFLKSPYVDDYI
;
A
#
# COMPACT_ATOMS: atom_id res chain seq x y z
N GLU A 1 -14.77 7.75 4.77
CA GLU A 1 -14.45 7.87 3.34
C GLU A 1 -14.57 6.54 2.60
N LYS A 2 -13.98 5.45 3.11
CA LYS A 2 -14.03 4.13 2.47
C LYS A 2 -15.46 3.68 2.16
N GLU A 3 -16.38 3.76 3.12
CA GLU A 3 -17.79 3.41 2.92
C GLU A 3 -18.47 4.27 1.86
N ARG A 4 -18.15 5.56 1.79
CA ARG A 4 -18.65 6.45 0.77
C ARG A 4 -18.20 6.01 -0.63
N LEU A 5 -16.90 5.70 -0.77
CA LEU A 5 -16.32 5.23 -2.03
C LEU A 5 -16.92 3.88 -2.48
N ILE A 6 -17.25 3.00 -1.54
CA ILE A 6 -17.94 1.74 -1.83
C ILE A 6 -19.37 2.02 -2.35
N LYS A 7 -20.11 2.90 -1.68
CA LYS A 7 -21.47 3.30 -2.10
C LYS A 7 -21.46 3.96 -3.50
N GLU A 8 -20.45 4.77 -3.79
CA GLU A 8 -20.25 5.40 -5.09
C GLU A 8 -19.69 4.45 -6.16
N LYS A 9 -19.49 3.18 -5.83
CA LYS A 9 -18.89 2.12 -6.70
C LYS A 9 -17.51 2.47 -7.24
N LYS A 10 -16.77 3.34 -6.55
CA LYS A 10 -15.39 3.71 -6.90
C LYS A 10 -14.38 2.66 -6.44
N ILE A 11 -14.68 1.96 -5.37
CA ILE A 11 -13.91 0.83 -4.86
C ILE A 11 -14.85 -0.32 -4.50
N LYS A 12 -14.31 -1.54 -4.47
CA LYS A 12 -15.04 -2.74 -4.05
C LYS A 12 -14.76 -3.02 -2.57
N ARG A 13 -15.78 -3.57 -1.87
CA ARG A 13 -15.58 -4.10 -0.52
C ARG A 13 -14.73 -5.36 -0.59
N ASP A 14 -13.66 -5.41 0.21
CA ASP A 14 -12.86 -6.61 0.37
C ASP A 14 -13.66 -7.68 1.13
N LYS A 15 -13.56 -8.93 0.68
CA LYS A 15 -14.16 -10.08 1.38
C LYS A 15 -13.57 -10.28 2.77
N ASN A 16 -12.33 -9.87 2.98
CA ASN A 16 -11.61 -9.94 4.24
C ASN A 16 -11.68 -8.65 5.06
N ALA A 17 -12.55 -7.70 4.66
CA ALA A 17 -12.74 -6.48 5.42
C ALA A 17 -13.03 -6.82 6.89
N SER A 18 -12.29 -6.23 7.79
CA SER A 18 -12.30 -6.56 9.22
C SER A 18 -12.18 -5.34 10.10
N ILE A 19 -12.51 -5.52 11.36
CA ILE A 19 -12.21 -4.58 12.44
C ILE A 19 -11.39 -5.28 13.52
N ILE A 20 -10.46 -4.55 14.11
CA ILE A 20 -9.67 -4.99 15.25
C ILE A 20 -10.18 -4.26 16.48
N TYR A 21 -10.41 -4.97 17.56
CA TYR A 21 -10.88 -4.38 18.82
C TYR A 21 -10.24 -5.07 20.01
N ARG A 22 -10.26 -4.40 21.14
CA ARG A 22 -9.80 -4.93 22.41
C ARG A 22 -10.97 -5.54 23.16
N GLY A 23 -10.87 -6.80 23.56
CA GLY A 23 -11.87 -7.48 24.34
C GLY A 23 -11.84 -7.09 25.84
N GLU A 24 -12.84 -7.52 26.60
CA GLU A 24 -12.89 -7.30 28.05
C GLU A 24 -11.75 -7.97 28.80
N ASP A 25 -11.16 -9.01 28.23
CA ASP A 25 -9.98 -9.73 28.73
C ASP A 25 -8.66 -9.05 28.39
N ASN A 26 -8.70 -7.82 27.81
CA ASN A 26 -7.56 -7.07 27.30
C ASN A 26 -6.80 -7.68 26.12
N SER A 27 -7.29 -8.78 25.53
CA SER A 27 -6.75 -9.34 24.30
C SER A 27 -7.30 -8.62 23.08
N TYR A 28 -6.53 -8.65 21.98
CA TYR A 28 -6.96 -8.11 20.69
C TYR A 28 -7.63 -9.17 19.83
N TYR A 29 -8.74 -8.79 19.23
CA TYR A 29 -9.55 -9.64 18.36
C TYR A 29 -9.77 -8.98 17.01
N GLU A 30 -9.81 -9.79 15.98
CA GLU A 30 -10.22 -9.38 14.64
C GLU A 30 -11.53 -10.03 14.27
N LYS A 31 -12.50 -9.23 13.83
CA LYS A 31 -13.79 -9.67 13.34
C LYS A 31 -13.89 -9.42 11.84
N ILE A 32 -14.11 -10.50 11.08
CA ILE A 32 -14.40 -10.41 9.65
C ILE A 32 -15.84 -9.94 9.46
N LEU A 33 -16.02 -8.81 8.78
CA LEU A 33 -17.35 -8.18 8.67
C LEU A 33 -18.35 -9.01 7.85
N ALA A 34 -17.89 -9.72 6.81
CA ALA A 34 -18.75 -10.50 5.93
C ALA A 34 -19.30 -11.76 6.61
N THR A 35 -18.51 -12.42 7.45
CA THR A 35 -18.85 -13.72 8.07
C THR A 35 -19.19 -13.62 9.55
N GLY A 36 -18.77 -12.55 10.22
CA GLY A 36 -18.85 -12.40 11.67
C GLY A 36 -17.84 -13.25 12.44
N GLU A 37 -16.95 -13.96 11.74
CA GLU A 37 -15.88 -14.75 12.37
C GLU A 37 -14.95 -13.86 13.19
N VAL A 38 -14.63 -14.32 14.41
CA VAL A 38 -13.76 -13.61 15.35
C VAL A 38 -12.59 -14.52 15.72
N LYS A 39 -11.37 -13.97 15.66
CA LYS A 39 -10.18 -14.68 16.14
C LYS A 39 -9.33 -13.76 17.03
N CYS A 40 -8.64 -14.35 18.00
CA CYS A 40 -7.62 -13.65 18.78
C CYS A 40 -6.37 -13.41 17.91
N ILE A 41 -5.83 -12.19 17.96
CA ILE A 41 -4.65 -11.78 17.19
C ILE A 41 -3.51 -11.25 18.07
N ASP A 42 -3.50 -11.58 19.35
CA ASP A 42 -2.45 -11.12 20.27
C ASP A 42 -1.03 -11.43 19.77
N GLU A 43 -0.85 -12.58 19.13
CA GLU A 43 0.44 -12.97 18.55
C GLU A 43 0.85 -12.11 17.35
N GLU A 44 -0.11 -11.45 16.70
CA GLU A 44 0.14 -10.57 15.56
C GLU A 44 0.44 -9.12 15.99
N VAL A 45 0.08 -8.75 17.23
CA VAL A 45 0.25 -7.37 17.74
C VAL A 45 1.68 -7.18 18.26
N PRO A 46 2.49 -6.34 17.60
CA PRO A 46 3.93 -6.29 17.88
C PRO A 46 4.30 -5.50 19.13
N PHE A 47 3.44 -4.61 19.63
CA PHE A 47 3.70 -3.76 20.79
C PHE A 47 2.41 -3.12 21.33
N GLU A 48 2.47 -2.57 22.53
CA GLU A 48 1.39 -1.79 23.12
C GLU A 48 1.27 -0.41 22.43
N ILE A 49 0.04 0.04 22.26
CA ILE A 49 -0.25 1.36 21.67
C ILE A 49 -0.73 2.36 22.72
N PRO A 50 -0.49 3.68 22.50
CA PRO A 50 -0.96 4.71 23.40
C PRO A 50 -2.50 4.74 23.52
N LYS A 51 -3.00 5.29 24.61
CA LYS A 51 -4.44 5.52 24.80
C LYS A 51 -4.99 6.38 23.66
N GLY A 52 -6.13 5.96 23.11
CA GLY A 52 -6.77 6.64 21.98
C GLY A 52 -6.30 6.18 20.62
N TRP A 53 -5.35 5.25 20.56
CA TRP A 53 -4.91 4.60 19.32
C TRP A 53 -5.61 3.27 19.13
N GLU A 54 -5.77 2.87 17.89
CA GLU A 54 -6.39 1.61 17.52
C GLU A 54 -5.54 0.89 16.46
N TRP A 55 -5.55 -0.44 16.48
CA TRP A 55 -5.00 -1.26 15.43
C TRP A 55 -6.01 -1.40 14.29
N CYS A 56 -5.51 -1.41 13.06
CA CYS A 56 -6.31 -1.73 11.88
C CYS A 56 -5.45 -2.39 10.81
N ARG A 57 -6.09 -3.06 9.87
CA ARG A 57 -5.40 -3.59 8.68
C ARG A 57 -5.15 -2.45 7.67
N LEU A 58 -4.04 -2.49 6.99
CA LEU A 58 -3.67 -1.49 5.97
C LEU A 58 -4.75 -1.35 4.88
N GLY A 59 -5.36 -2.46 4.48
CA GLY A 59 -6.45 -2.47 3.51
C GLY A 59 -7.73 -1.76 3.96
N GLU A 60 -7.90 -1.50 5.27
CA GLU A 60 -9.05 -0.75 5.80
C GLU A 60 -8.88 0.77 5.69
N ILE A 61 -7.65 1.24 5.67
CA ILE A 61 -7.30 2.67 5.67
C ILE A 61 -6.70 3.15 4.35
N SER A 62 -6.52 2.25 3.40
CA SER A 62 -5.86 2.53 2.12
C SER A 62 -6.43 1.72 0.98
N THR A 63 -6.02 2.04 -0.24
CA THR A 63 -6.36 1.29 -1.46
C THR A 63 -5.44 0.09 -1.70
N TYR A 64 -4.65 -0.34 -0.72
CA TYR A 64 -3.66 -1.41 -0.87
C TYR A 64 -4.27 -2.71 -1.43
N ALA A 65 -5.42 -3.11 -0.93
CA ALA A 65 -6.12 -4.34 -1.34
C ALA A 65 -6.97 -4.18 -2.62
N GLN A 66 -7.03 -2.99 -3.21
CA GLN A 66 -7.82 -2.73 -4.40
C GLN A 66 -7.08 -3.11 -5.68
N THR A 67 -7.84 -3.45 -6.72
CA THR A 67 -7.30 -3.75 -8.05
C THR A 67 -6.58 -2.52 -8.61
N LYS A 68 -5.34 -2.68 -9.05
CA LYS A 68 -4.54 -1.62 -9.64
C LYS A 68 -4.85 -1.49 -11.14
N ARG A 69 -4.78 -0.24 -11.63
CA ARG A 69 -4.89 0.03 -13.06
C ARG A 69 -3.62 -0.44 -13.77
N LYS A 70 -3.80 -1.23 -14.84
CA LYS A 70 -2.71 -1.76 -15.65
C LYS A 70 -2.74 -1.14 -17.04
N ILE A 71 -1.56 -1.02 -17.64
CA ILE A 71 -1.38 -0.58 -19.02
C ILE A 71 -0.17 -1.30 -19.62
N ASN A 72 -0.26 -1.66 -20.91
CA ASN A 72 0.92 -2.13 -21.62
C ASN A 72 1.79 -0.92 -22.00
N ALA A 73 3.11 -1.03 -21.83
CA ALA A 73 4.05 0.04 -22.12
C ALA A 73 3.96 0.54 -23.58
N SER A 74 3.61 -0.33 -24.52
CA SER A 74 3.44 0.03 -25.95
C SER A 74 2.27 1.00 -26.19
N LYS A 75 1.32 1.08 -25.26
CA LYS A 75 0.15 1.97 -25.31
C LYS A 75 0.29 3.20 -24.43
N ALA A 76 1.38 3.31 -23.68
CA ALA A 76 1.64 4.44 -22.81
C ALA A 76 2.27 5.61 -23.58
N ASP A 77 2.02 6.83 -23.11
CA ASP A 77 2.72 8.02 -23.60
C ASP A 77 4.22 7.87 -23.30
N THR A 78 5.06 8.07 -24.33
CA THR A 78 6.51 7.94 -24.22
C THR A 78 7.15 8.98 -23.31
N GLN A 79 6.47 10.10 -23.05
CA GLN A 79 6.92 11.15 -22.12
C GLN A 79 6.54 10.88 -20.68
N LEU A 80 5.69 9.90 -20.43
CA LEU A 80 5.28 9.51 -19.09
C LEU A 80 6.46 8.93 -18.31
N TRP A 81 6.53 9.21 -17.01
CA TRP A 81 7.53 8.62 -16.14
C TRP A 81 7.39 7.11 -16.08
N GLY A 82 8.46 6.39 -16.39
CA GLY A 82 8.56 4.94 -16.31
C GLY A 82 9.51 4.56 -15.18
N LEU A 83 8.96 4.08 -14.07
CA LEU A 83 9.71 3.72 -12.87
C LEU A 83 10.05 2.22 -12.86
N ASP A 84 11.31 1.91 -12.58
CA ASP A 84 11.77 0.55 -12.34
C ASP A 84 12.47 0.45 -10.98
N LEU A 85 12.66 -0.76 -10.47
CA LEU A 85 13.29 -1.01 -9.17
C LEU A 85 14.73 -0.50 -9.09
N GLU A 86 15.45 -0.52 -10.19
CA GLU A 86 16.83 0.00 -10.27
C GLU A 86 16.93 1.50 -10.04
N ASP A 87 15.83 2.23 -10.23
CA ASP A 87 15.77 3.68 -10.01
C ASP A 87 15.62 4.06 -8.53
N ILE A 88 15.38 3.06 -7.68
CA ILE A 88 15.14 3.26 -6.26
C ILE A 88 16.27 2.65 -5.46
N GLU A 89 16.96 3.47 -4.69
CA GLU A 89 17.98 3.01 -3.75
C GLU A 89 17.36 2.29 -2.56
N LYS A 90 18.13 1.42 -1.92
CA LYS A 90 17.78 0.86 -0.60
C LYS A 90 17.34 2.00 0.33
N GLY A 91 16.18 1.83 0.97
CA GLY A 91 15.60 2.86 1.83
C GLY A 91 14.62 3.81 1.12
N GLY A 92 14.50 3.75 -0.21
CA GLY A 92 13.44 4.46 -0.96
C GLY A 92 13.84 5.77 -1.63
N LYS A 93 15.12 6.12 -1.66
CA LYS A 93 15.58 7.32 -2.38
C LYS A 93 15.52 7.09 -3.89
N LEU A 94 14.97 8.04 -4.63
CA LEU A 94 15.02 8.04 -6.10
C LEU A 94 16.42 8.40 -6.59
N LEU A 95 16.98 7.56 -7.46
CA LEU A 95 18.28 7.77 -8.10
C LEU A 95 18.13 8.43 -9.47
N ASN A 96 17.13 8.00 -10.23
CA ASN A 96 16.88 8.45 -11.59
C ASN A 96 15.39 8.61 -11.84
N ILE A 97 15.06 9.56 -12.72
CA ILE A 97 13.72 9.71 -13.31
C ILE A 97 13.89 9.57 -14.82
N LYS A 98 13.33 8.49 -15.39
CA LYS A 98 13.36 8.23 -16.83
C LYS A 98 11.95 8.12 -17.38
N THR A 99 11.75 8.59 -18.61
CA THR A 99 10.49 8.42 -19.31
C THR A 99 10.33 6.99 -19.85
N VAL A 100 9.11 6.64 -20.20
CA VAL A 100 8.80 5.36 -20.88
C VAL A 100 9.64 5.21 -22.16
N GLY A 101 9.77 6.31 -22.94
CA GLY A 101 10.56 6.31 -24.18
C GLY A 101 12.06 6.14 -23.93
N GLU A 102 12.63 6.87 -22.98
CA GLU A 102 14.06 6.75 -22.62
C GLU A 102 14.41 5.37 -22.10
N ARG A 103 13.52 4.76 -21.34
CA ARG A 103 13.68 3.41 -20.78
C ARG A 103 13.47 2.32 -21.82
N LYS A 104 12.81 2.63 -22.93
CA LYS A 104 12.34 1.63 -23.89
C LYS A 104 11.50 0.54 -23.20
N ALA A 105 10.59 0.99 -22.32
CA ALA A 105 9.78 0.12 -21.50
C ALA A 105 8.96 -0.85 -22.35
N ILE A 106 8.87 -2.10 -21.91
CA ILE A 106 8.11 -3.17 -22.57
C ILE A 106 7.24 -3.91 -21.54
N GLY A 107 6.17 -4.51 -22.04
CA GLY A 107 5.29 -5.37 -21.23
C GLY A 107 4.27 -4.59 -20.41
N ASP A 108 3.61 -5.33 -19.52
CA ASP A 108 2.57 -4.77 -18.66
C ASP A 108 3.16 -3.98 -17.50
N LYS A 109 2.55 -2.84 -17.23
CA LYS A 109 2.94 -1.90 -16.17
C LYS A 109 1.74 -1.57 -15.30
N THR A 110 2.00 -1.06 -14.11
CA THR A 110 0.98 -0.57 -13.18
C THR A 110 1.00 0.95 -13.15
N VAL A 111 -0.17 1.56 -13.26
CA VAL A 111 -0.33 3.02 -13.22
C VAL A 111 -0.31 3.50 -11.79
N PHE A 112 0.42 4.58 -11.52
CA PHE A 112 0.40 5.27 -10.25
C PHE A 112 0.21 6.77 -10.43
N ASN A 113 -0.27 7.42 -9.38
CA ASN A 113 -0.54 8.85 -9.35
C ASN A 113 0.42 9.56 -8.40
N ARG A 114 0.59 10.87 -8.61
CA ARG A 114 1.29 11.72 -7.65
C ARG A 114 0.70 11.55 -6.26
N GLY A 115 1.58 11.38 -5.27
CA GLY A 115 1.19 11.20 -3.88
C GLY A 115 0.88 9.76 -3.48
N ASP A 116 0.88 8.81 -4.42
CA ASP A 116 0.76 7.40 -4.06
C ASP A 116 1.98 6.93 -3.28
N ILE A 117 1.76 6.02 -2.34
CA ILE A 117 2.84 5.25 -1.73
C ILE A 117 3.20 4.13 -2.71
N LEU A 118 4.48 4.04 -3.03
CA LEU A 118 5.05 3.02 -3.91
C LEU A 118 5.80 2.01 -3.05
N TYR A 119 5.27 0.79 -2.96
CA TYR A 119 5.81 -0.29 -2.15
C TYR A 119 6.38 -1.40 -3.04
N SER A 120 7.68 -1.70 -2.91
CA SER A 120 8.28 -2.83 -3.60
C SER A 120 8.01 -4.13 -2.86
N LYS A 121 7.31 -5.07 -3.50
CA LYS A 121 7.11 -6.43 -2.98
C LYS A 121 8.28 -7.36 -3.28
N LEU A 122 9.18 -6.96 -4.17
CA LEU A 122 10.40 -7.71 -4.47
C LEU A 122 11.51 -7.30 -3.51
N ARG A 123 12.08 -8.28 -2.80
CA ARG A 123 13.13 -8.06 -1.81
C ARG A 123 12.74 -6.97 -0.80
N PRO A 124 11.66 -7.16 -0.05
CA PRO A 124 11.11 -6.13 0.83
C PRO A 124 12.08 -5.63 1.89
N TYR A 125 13.06 -6.44 2.27
CA TYR A 125 14.15 -6.05 3.18
C TYR A 125 15.01 -4.89 2.66
N LEU A 126 14.94 -4.56 1.37
CA LEU A 126 15.62 -3.39 0.81
C LEU A 126 14.87 -2.08 1.10
N LEU A 127 13.66 -2.15 1.65
CA LEU A 127 12.86 -1.00 2.04
C LEU A 127 12.71 0.06 0.92
N LYS A 128 12.54 -0.39 -0.31
CA LYS A 128 12.30 0.48 -1.45
C LYS A 128 10.86 0.97 -1.44
N ILE A 129 10.58 1.91 -0.56
CA ILE A 129 9.26 2.48 -0.28
C ILE A 129 9.38 3.99 -0.33
N LEU A 130 8.53 4.66 -1.11
CA LEU A 130 8.54 6.12 -1.24
C LEU A 130 7.16 6.65 -1.61
N ILE A 131 7.00 7.96 -1.47
CA ILE A 131 5.82 8.68 -1.94
C ILE A 131 6.13 9.24 -3.33
N ALA A 132 5.27 8.95 -4.31
CA ALA A 132 5.47 9.38 -5.70
C ALA A 132 5.42 10.91 -5.83
N PRO A 133 6.49 11.56 -6.33
CA PRO A 133 6.49 13.01 -6.53
C PRO A 133 5.64 13.44 -7.72
N GLU A 134 5.38 12.54 -8.67
CA GLU A 134 4.51 12.74 -9.84
C GLU A 134 3.91 11.39 -10.28
N GLY A 135 2.93 11.44 -11.17
CA GLY A 135 2.32 10.22 -11.73
C GLY A 135 3.17 9.56 -12.80
N GLY A 136 2.93 8.27 -13.04
CA GLY A 136 3.65 7.49 -14.03
C GLY A 136 3.18 6.05 -14.11
N ILE A 137 4.02 5.21 -14.68
CA ILE A 137 3.83 3.76 -14.70
C ILE A 137 5.07 3.07 -14.15
N CYS A 138 4.86 1.93 -13.52
CA CYS A 138 5.93 1.16 -12.87
C CYS A 138 5.85 -0.32 -13.17
N THR A 139 6.97 -1.02 -12.90
CA THR A 139 7.00 -2.48 -12.93
C THR A 139 5.92 -3.09 -12.03
N PRO A 140 5.34 -4.25 -12.41
CA PRO A 140 4.36 -4.94 -11.55
C PRO A 140 4.87 -5.34 -10.16
N GLU A 141 6.18 -5.31 -9.94
CA GLU A 141 6.80 -5.59 -8.65
C GLU A 141 6.58 -4.46 -7.62
N ILE A 142 6.16 -3.30 -8.07
CA ILE A 142 5.81 -2.16 -7.22
C ILE A 142 4.29 -2.10 -7.08
N ILE A 143 3.81 -1.96 -5.85
CA ILE A 143 2.39 -1.79 -5.53
C ILE A 143 2.13 -0.34 -5.17
N PRO A 144 1.47 0.44 -6.06
CA PRO A 144 1.03 1.78 -5.74
C PRO A 144 -0.27 1.73 -4.92
N PHE A 145 -0.35 2.54 -3.89
CA PHE A 145 -1.61 2.73 -3.15
C PHE A 145 -1.67 4.11 -2.49
N THR A 146 -2.86 4.55 -2.14
CA THR A 146 -3.08 5.80 -1.41
C THR A 146 -3.90 5.53 -0.15
N CYS A 147 -3.77 6.42 0.83
CA CYS A 147 -4.54 6.34 2.07
C CYS A 147 -5.83 7.16 1.97
N TYR A 148 -6.85 6.75 2.71
CA TYR A 148 -8.12 7.48 2.78
C TYR A 148 -8.01 8.68 3.73
N SER A 149 -8.83 9.72 3.42
CA SER A 149 -8.99 10.91 4.28
C SER A 149 -7.68 11.54 4.75
N ASN A 150 -7.58 11.83 6.03
CA ASN A 150 -6.49 12.55 6.66
C ASN A 150 -5.38 11.65 7.19
N ILE A 151 -5.29 10.42 6.73
CA ILE A 151 -4.21 9.51 7.15
C ILE A 151 -2.88 10.03 6.62
N CYS A 152 -1.93 10.22 7.52
CA CYS A 152 -0.60 10.72 7.20
C CYS A 152 0.20 9.65 6.45
N LYS A 153 0.49 9.90 5.18
CA LYS A 153 1.25 8.97 4.33
C LYS A 153 2.68 8.78 4.81
N ASP A 154 3.32 9.83 5.33
CA ASP A 154 4.67 9.75 5.88
C ASP A 154 4.73 8.80 7.08
N TYR A 155 3.70 8.82 7.92
CA TYR A 155 3.57 7.87 9.03
C TYR A 155 3.45 6.43 8.50
N ILE A 156 2.61 6.19 7.52
CA ILE A 156 2.45 4.85 6.92
C ILE A 156 3.76 4.37 6.29
N VAL A 157 4.48 5.22 5.56
CA VAL A 157 5.79 4.90 4.99
C VAL A 157 6.80 4.55 6.10
N SER A 158 6.85 5.33 7.17
CA SER A 158 7.72 5.08 8.32
C SER A 158 7.39 3.75 9.01
N PHE A 159 6.09 3.45 9.16
CA PHE A 159 5.65 2.17 9.74
C PHE A 159 6.07 0.99 8.85
N LEU A 160 5.85 1.09 7.54
CA LEU A 160 6.24 0.05 6.58
C LEU A 160 7.75 -0.19 6.52
N LYS A 161 8.56 0.81 6.87
CA LYS A 161 10.02 0.68 6.98
C LYS A 161 10.49 0.18 8.34
N SER A 162 9.59 0.01 9.29
CA SER A 162 9.94 -0.45 10.63
C SER A 162 10.21 -1.95 10.65
N PRO A 163 11.04 -2.45 11.61
CA PRO A 163 11.33 -3.88 11.75
C PRO A 163 10.09 -4.73 12.01
N TYR A 164 9.03 -4.14 12.58
CA TYR A 164 7.80 -4.85 12.92
C TYR A 164 7.04 -5.38 11.71
N VAL A 165 7.27 -4.82 10.52
CA VAL A 165 6.61 -5.24 9.29
C VAL A 165 7.32 -6.45 8.66
N ASP A 166 8.62 -6.60 8.88
CA ASP A 166 9.41 -7.69 8.31
C ASP A 166 8.89 -9.07 8.71
N ASP A 167 8.31 -9.20 9.89
CA ASP A 167 7.74 -10.45 10.40
C ASP A 167 6.47 -10.89 9.65
N TYR A 168 5.88 -10.01 8.83
CA TYR A 168 4.66 -10.25 8.04
C TYR A 168 4.93 -10.45 6.54
N ILE A 169 6.15 -10.33 6.11
CA ILE A 169 6.60 -10.45 4.73
C ILE A 169 7.44 -11.71 4.58
#